data_00bd3dd2b95766e9b3957677dc984d09
#
_entry.id   00bd3dd2b95766e9b3957677dc984d09
#
_cell.length_a   1.000
_cell.length_b   1.000
_cell.length_c   1.000
_cell.angle_alpha   90.00
_cell.angle_beta   90.00
_cell.angle_gamma   90.00
#
_symmetry.space_group_name_H-M   'P 1'
#
loop_
_entity.id
_entity.type
_entity.pdbx_description
1 polymer ?
#
loop_
_entity_poly.entity_id
_entity_poly.type
_entity_poly.pdbx_seq_one_letter_code
_entity_poly.pdbx_strand_id
1 'polypeptide(L)'
;MTEKLILEKIDNIAKITINNPSANTWDLESLAGLEEIIEHLNQDDEIFSLVITGQGEKFFSAGADLKVFREGGKDAAMEMSNAFSNAFESLSKFRGVSIAAINGFAMGGGLECALACDIRVAEEKAVLALPEPKVGLLPCGGGTQVLPRLVGEGWAKRIILTGEQIKPNQALQIGLIEEKVEDGKALETALLIATSVAN
;
A
#
# COMPACT_ATOMS: atom_id res chain seq x y z
N MET A 1 -0.97 16.18 11.56
CA MET A 1 -0.32 14.87 11.18
C MET A 1 -0.68 13.83 12.23
N THR A 2 -1.08 12.63 11.84
CA THR A 2 -1.47 11.53 12.73
C THR A 2 -0.24 10.77 13.23
N GLU A 3 -0.29 10.17 14.44
CA GLU A 3 0.77 9.27 14.94
C GLU A 3 0.77 7.90 14.25
N LYS A 4 -0.27 7.59 13.46
CA LYS A 4 -0.42 6.34 12.71
C LYS A 4 0.42 6.27 11.44
N LEU A 5 0.99 7.40 11.02
CA LEU A 5 1.91 7.51 9.90
C LEU A 5 3.13 8.33 10.34
N ILE A 6 4.30 7.72 10.28
CA ILE A 6 5.56 8.38 10.62
C ILE A 6 6.20 8.84 9.31
N LEU A 7 6.34 10.16 9.14
CA LEU A 7 7.03 10.76 8.01
C LEU A 7 8.45 11.15 8.42
N GLU A 8 9.42 10.69 7.66
CA GLU A 8 10.82 11.05 7.79
C GLU A 8 11.36 11.53 6.44
N LYS A 9 12.19 12.58 6.43
CA LYS A 9 12.93 13.01 5.25
C LYS A 9 14.36 12.48 5.33
N ILE A 10 14.83 11.84 4.27
CA ILE A 10 16.17 11.30 4.09
C ILE A 10 16.71 11.92 2.79
N ASP A 11 17.46 12.99 2.91
CA ASP A 11 17.87 13.81 1.76
C ASP A 11 16.64 14.20 0.89
N ASN A 12 16.60 13.80 -0.37
CA ASN A 12 15.51 14.08 -1.30
C ASN A 12 14.43 12.99 -1.33
N ILE A 13 14.41 12.11 -0.32
CA ILE A 13 13.46 10.99 -0.20
C ILE A 13 12.53 11.22 0.99
N ALA A 14 11.23 11.08 0.79
CA ALA A 14 10.28 10.95 1.88
C ALA A 14 10.09 9.47 2.24
N LYS A 15 10.18 9.12 3.53
CA LYS A 15 9.85 7.77 4.02
C LYS A 15 8.60 7.86 4.88
N ILE A 16 7.55 7.12 4.50
CA ILE A 16 6.34 6.94 5.30
C ILE A 16 6.36 5.55 5.92
N THR A 17 6.24 5.47 7.24
CA THR A 17 6.04 4.21 7.94
C THR A 17 4.62 4.12 8.46
N ILE A 18 3.87 3.11 8.02
CA ILE A 18 2.52 2.80 8.52
C ILE A 18 2.67 2.26 9.94
N ASN A 19 2.22 3.00 10.95
CA ASN A 19 2.41 2.73 12.38
C ASN A 19 1.07 2.68 13.11
N ASN A 20 0.20 1.77 12.71
CA ASN A 20 -1.09 1.55 13.38
C ASN A 20 -1.16 0.11 13.94
N PRO A 21 -0.61 -0.14 15.16
CA PRO A 21 -0.58 -1.49 15.72
C PRO A 21 -2.01 -2.00 15.99
N SER A 22 -2.21 -3.35 15.98
CA SER A 22 -1.17 -4.40 15.89
C SER A 22 -0.84 -4.87 14.47
N ALA A 23 -1.54 -4.43 13.43
CA ALA A 23 -1.43 -4.97 12.08
C ALA A 23 -1.34 -3.89 10.99
N ASN A 24 -0.99 -2.67 11.37
CA ASN A 24 -0.87 -1.53 10.46
C ASN A 24 -2.16 -1.33 9.63
N THR A 25 -3.32 -1.39 10.30
CA THR A 25 -4.62 -1.23 9.64
C THR A 25 -4.87 0.22 9.26
N TRP A 26 -5.66 0.41 8.21
CA TRP A 26 -6.15 1.70 7.79
C TRP A 26 -7.50 2.02 8.44
N ASP A 27 -7.64 3.24 8.91
CA ASP A 27 -8.88 3.86 9.38
C ASP A 27 -9.01 5.28 8.81
N LEU A 28 -10.13 5.97 9.08
CA LEU A 28 -10.39 7.31 8.54
C LEU A 28 -9.28 8.31 8.88
N GLU A 29 -8.71 8.22 10.09
CA GLU A 29 -7.65 9.12 10.53
C GLU A 29 -6.35 8.90 9.73
N SER A 30 -5.92 7.65 9.58
CA SER A 30 -4.69 7.32 8.84
C SER A 30 -4.83 7.55 7.34
N LEU A 31 -6.02 7.33 6.76
CA LEU A 31 -6.29 7.63 5.36
C LEU A 31 -6.26 9.13 5.09
N ALA A 32 -6.94 9.95 5.91
CA ALA A 32 -6.87 11.40 5.80
C ALA A 32 -5.43 11.93 6.03
N GLY A 33 -4.71 11.33 6.98
CA GLY A 33 -3.31 11.66 7.22
C GLY A 33 -2.39 11.36 6.03
N LEU A 34 -2.67 10.29 5.27
CA LEU A 34 -1.93 9.98 4.04
C LEU A 34 -2.18 11.06 2.96
N GLU A 35 -3.42 11.47 2.76
CA GLU A 35 -3.76 12.56 1.83
C GLU A 35 -3.01 13.85 2.19
N GLU A 36 -3.05 14.28 3.46
CA GLU A 36 -2.31 15.47 3.94
C GLU A 36 -0.80 15.36 3.67
N ILE A 37 -0.19 14.20 3.96
CA ILE A 37 1.24 13.99 3.74
C ILE A 37 1.55 14.09 2.24
N ILE A 38 0.81 13.44 1.38
CA ILE A 38 1.06 13.48 -0.07
C ILE A 38 0.86 14.89 -0.63
N GLU A 39 -0.17 15.62 -0.19
CA GLU A 39 -0.38 17.02 -0.57
C GLU A 39 0.83 17.90 -0.18
N HIS A 40 1.33 17.73 1.06
CA HIS A 40 2.51 18.45 1.53
C HIS A 40 3.77 18.09 0.72
N LEU A 41 4.01 16.82 0.46
CA LEU A 41 5.15 16.35 -0.32
C LEU A 41 5.09 16.83 -1.78
N ASN A 42 3.91 16.95 -2.36
CA ASN A 42 3.73 17.49 -3.72
C ASN A 42 4.06 19.00 -3.83
N GLN A 43 4.08 19.72 -2.71
CA GLN A 43 4.47 21.13 -2.65
C GLN A 43 5.96 21.32 -2.32
N ASP A 44 6.67 20.26 -1.95
CA ASP A 44 8.07 20.30 -1.55
C ASP A 44 8.98 19.94 -2.74
N ASP A 45 9.55 20.95 -3.39
CA ASP A 45 10.38 20.79 -4.58
C ASP A 45 11.70 20.03 -4.34
N GLU A 46 12.07 19.80 -3.08
CA GLU A 46 13.28 19.03 -2.72
C GLU A 46 13.04 17.52 -2.67
N ILE A 47 11.78 17.06 -2.67
CA ILE A 47 11.43 15.63 -2.58
C ILE A 47 11.16 15.07 -3.97
N PHE A 48 11.97 14.10 -4.41
CA PHE A 48 11.87 13.43 -5.73
C PHE A 48 11.28 12.03 -5.65
N SER A 49 11.35 11.39 -4.50
CA SER A 49 10.84 10.03 -4.32
C SER A 49 10.23 9.82 -2.94
N LEU A 50 9.35 8.82 -2.87
CA LEU A 50 8.64 8.40 -1.68
C LEU A 50 8.80 6.90 -1.48
N VAL A 51 9.16 6.48 -0.27
CA VAL A 51 9.15 5.07 0.13
C VAL A 51 8.11 4.88 1.21
N ILE A 52 7.19 3.91 1.04
CA ILE A 52 6.21 3.54 2.05
C ILE A 52 6.44 2.12 2.54
N THR A 53 6.43 1.89 3.86
CA THR A 53 6.63 0.57 4.50
C THR A 53 5.77 0.42 5.74
N GLY A 54 5.68 -0.80 6.28
CA GLY A 54 4.96 -1.08 7.53
C GLY A 54 5.89 -1.11 8.74
N GLN A 55 5.42 -0.61 9.89
CA GLN A 55 6.13 -0.75 11.16
C GLN A 55 6.20 -2.21 11.61
N GLY A 56 7.37 -2.65 12.08
CA GLY A 56 7.62 -4.02 12.53
C GLY A 56 7.92 -4.99 11.39
N GLU A 57 7.90 -6.29 11.69
CA GLU A 57 8.39 -7.31 10.76
C GLU A 57 7.30 -8.15 10.08
N LYS A 58 6.07 -8.08 10.60
CA LYS A 58 5.00 -9.01 10.21
C LYS A 58 4.05 -8.43 9.17
N PHE A 59 3.72 -7.17 9.27
CA PHE A 59 2.74 -6.53 8.42
C PHE A 59 3.31 -5.31 7.70
N PHE A 60 3.16 -5.29 6.40
CA PHE A 60 3.11 -4.03 5.67
C PHE A 60 1.81 -3.31 6.06
N SER A 61 0.66 -3.92 5.76
CA SER A 61 -0.66 -3.52 6.26
C SER A 61 -1.67 -4.66 6.09
N ALA A 62 -2.51 -4.89 7.10
CA ALA A 62 -3.60 -5.84 7.03
C ALA A 62 -4.87 -5.29 6.36
N GLY A 63 -4.83 -4.06 5.84
CA GLY A 63 -5.96 -3.40 5.19
C GLY A 63 -6.88 -2.67 6.18
N ALA A 64 -8.17 -2.62 5.90
CA ALA A 64 -9.14 -1.89 6.69
C ALA A 64 -9.30 -2.45 8.12
N ASP A 65 -9.56 -1.56 9.10
CA ASP A 65 -10.09 -1.99 10.39
C ASP A 65 -11.54 -2.45 10.20
N LEU A 66 -11.74 -3.77 10.21
CA LEU A 66 -13.06 -4.38 9.98
C LEU A 66 -14.11 -4.08 11.06
N LYS A 67 -13.73 -3.52 12.21
CA LYS A 67 -14.68 -3.10 13.25
C LYS A 67 -15.62 -2.02 12.74
N VAL A 68 -15.13 -1.10 11.93
CA VAL A 68 -15.92 -0.02 11.34
C VAL A 68 -17.06 -0.58 10.48
N PHE A 69 -16.80 -1.61 9.67
CA PHE A 69 -17.81 -2.23 8.81
C PHE A 69 -18.85 -3.02 9.60
N ARG A 70 -18.45 -3.64 10.72
CA ARG A 70 -19.36 -4.44 11.55
C ARG A 70 -20.37 -3.58 12.31
N GLU A 71 -19.97 -2.38 12.75
CA GLU A 71 -20.74 -1.55 13.66
C GLU A 71 -21.44 -0.37 12.97
N GLY A 72 -20.94 0.08 11.81
CA GLY A 72 -21.32 1.35 11.18
C GLY A 72 -22.36 1.28 10.06
N GLY A 73 -22.76 0.08 9.59
CA GLY A 73 -23.75 -0.06 8.53
C GLY A 73 -23.28 0.51 7.16
N LYS A 74 -24.27 0.81 6.29
CA LYS A 74 -24.02 1.22 4.90
C LYS A 74 -23.30 2.57 4.79
N ASP A 75 -23.66 3.54 5.62
CA ASP A 75 -23.13 4.89 5.53
C ASP A 75 -21.63 4.91 5.94
N ALA A 76 -21.28 4.22 7.03
CA ALA A 76 -19.88 4.07 7.43
C ALA A 76 -19.05 3.28 6.40
N ALA A 77 -19.65 2.26 5.75
CA ALA A 77 -18.97 1.54 4.67
C ALA A 77 -18.72 2.44 3.46
N MET A 78 -19.64 3.32 3.12
CA MET A 78 -19.49 4.29 2.03
C MET A 78 -18.43 5.34 2.37
N GLU A 79 -18.44 5.87 3.59
CA GLU A 79 -17.44 6.83 4.08
C GLU A 79 -16.02 6.22 4.02
N MET A 80 -15.85 4.99 4.51
CA MET A 80 -14.58 4.28 4.47
C MET A 80 -14.13 4.02 3.02
N SER A 81 -15.05 3.60 2.15
CA SER A 81 -14.75 3.38 0.72
C SER A 81 -14.26 4.65 0.04
N ASN A 82 -14.90 5.79 0.29
CA ASN A 82 -14.46 7.08 -0.23
C ASN A 82 -13.08 7.47 0.31
N ALA A 83 -12.84 7.28 1.62
CA ALA A 83 -11.56 7.57 2.23
C ALA A 83 -10.42 6.73 1.62
N PHE A 84 -10.62 5.42 1.42
CA PHE A 84 -9.64 4.57 0.71
C PHE A 84 -9.37 5.06 -0.71
N SER A 85 -10.43 5.36 -1.46
CA SER A 85 -10.32 5.82 -2.85
C SER A 85 -9.51 7.12 -2.91
N ASN A 86 -9.85 8.11 -2.08
CA ASN A 86 -9.19 9.41 -2.07
C ASN A 86 -7.71 9.29 -1.68
N ALA A 87 -7.41 8.60 -0.57
CA ALA A 87 -6.05 8.48 -0.06
C ALA A 87 -5.12 7.79 -1.06
N PHE A 88 -5.57 6.69 -1.68
CA PHE A 88 -4.72 5.95 -2.62
C PHE A 88 -4.69 6.59 -4.02
N GLU A 89 -5.74 7.31 -4.42
CA GLU A 89 -5.69 8.17 -5.59
C GLU A 89 -4.69 9.32 -5.38
N SER A 90 -4.67 9.95 -4.19
CA SER A 90 -3.68 10.95 -3.83
C SER A 90 -2.25 10.38 -3.91
N LEU A 91 -2.02 9.20 -3.32
CA LEU A 91 -0.72 8.50 -3.40
C LEU A 91 -0.30 8.26 -4.85
N SER A 92 -1.21 7.78 -5.71
CA SER A 92 -0.93 7.53 -7.14
C SER A 92 -0.68 8.80 -7.95
N LYS A 93 -1.00 9.98 -7.40
CA LYS A 93 -0.74 11.30 -7.99
C LYS A 93 0.46 12.00 -7.35
N PHE A 94 1.22 11.29 -6.53
CA PHE A 94 2.49 11.84 -6.04
C PHE A 94 3.37 12.23 -7.23
N ARG A 95 3.89 13.47 -7.22
CA ARG A 95 4.60 14.04 -8.38
C ARG A 95 5.97 13.40 -8.67
N GLY A 96 6.56 12.74 -7.68
CA GLY A 96 7.81 11.99 -7.81
C GLY A 96 7.57 10.50 -8.04
N VAL A 97 8.56 9.67 -7.75
CA VAL A 97 8.45 8.21 -7.84
C VAL A 97 8.14 7.62 -6.46
N SER A 98 7.08 6.84 -6.40
CA SER A 98 6.61 6.17 -5.18
C SER A 98 6.96 4.68 -5.18
N ILE A 99 7.49 4.17 -4.03
CA ILE A 99 7.98 2.81 -3.91
C ILE A 99 7.38 2.16 -2.65
N ALA A 100 6.70 1.04 -2.82
CA ALA A 100 6.23 0.23 -1.71
C ALA A 100 7.30 -0.80 -1.31
N ALA A 101 7.82 -0.67 -0.08
CA ALA A 101 8.72 -1.64 0.55
C ALA A 101 7.90 -2.62 1.40
N ILE A 102 7.50 -3.74 0.80
CA ILE A 102 6.55 -4.70 1.38
C ILE A 102 7.31 -5.67 2.29
N ASN A 103 7.32 -5.36 3.59
CA ASN A 103 8.06 -6.08 4.63
C ASN A 103 7.28 -7.23 5.29
N GLY A 104 6.10 -7.59 4.77
CA GLY A 104 5.27 -8.66 5.32
C GLY A 104 3.91 -8.79 4.65
N PHE A 105 2.86 -9.06 5.43
CA PHE A 105 1.50 -9.18 4.90
C PHE A 105 1.00 -7.85 4.33
N ALA A 106 0.57 -7.85 3.05
CA ALA A 106 -0.10 -6.76 2.36
C ALA A 106 -1.49 -7.25 1.91
N MET A 107 -2.52 -6.95 2.72
CA MET A 107 -3.85 -7.55 2.58
C MET A 107 -4.90 -6.48 2.32
N GLY A 108 -5.81 -6.70 1.38
CA GLY A 108 -6.89 -5.78 1.08
C GLY A 108 -6.38 -4.37 0.78
N GLY A 109 -6.88 -3.36 1.51
CA GLY A 109 -6.38 -1.99 1.42
C GLY A 109 -4.87 -1.84 1.64
N GLY A 110 -4.22 -2.81 2.30
CA GLY A 110 -2.75 -2.85 2.38
C GLY A 110 -2.09 -3.17 1.04
N LEU A 111 -2.64 -4.13 0.28
CA LEU A 111 -2.19 -4.38 -1.09
C LEU A 111 -2.59 -3.22 -2.02
N GLU A 112 -3.78 -2.64 -1.85
CA GLU A 112 -4.21 -1.48 -2.65
C GLU A 112 -3.30 -0.26 -2.47
N CYS A 113 -2.80 -0.02 -1.23
CA CYS A 113 -1.77 0.99 -0.96
C CYS A 113 -0.49 0.71 -1.77
N ALA A 114 -0.01 -0.54 -1.76
CA ALA A 114 1.16 -0.92 -2.55
C ALA A 114 0.93 -0.81 -4.07
N LEU A 115 -0.29 -1.11 -4.55
CA LEU A 115 -0.70 -0.96 -5.95
C LEU A 115 -0.79 0.52 -6.38
N ALA A 116 -1.04 1.43 -5.46
CA ALA A 116 -1.05 2.87 -5.73
C ALA A 116 0.36 3.47 -5.90
N CYS A 117 1.41 2.74 -5.48
CA CYS A 117 2.80 3.12 -5.74
C CYS A 117 3.24 2.72 -7.16
N ASP A 118 4.29 3.39 -7.67
CA ASP A 118 4.88 3.08 -8.99
C ASP A 118 5.63 1.75 -8.98
N ILE A 119 6.40 1.47 -7.92
CA ILE A 119 7.28 0.30 -7.80
C ILE A 119 6.96 -0.46 -6.50
N ARG A 120 7.03 -1.79 -6.54
CA ARG A 120 6.82 -2.69 -5.39
C ARG A 120 8.00 -3.62 -5.23
N VAL A 121 8.65 -3.55 -4.05
CA VAL A 121 9.71 -4.45 -3.60
C VAL A 121 9.15 -5.28 -2.46
N ALA A 122 9.21 -6.61 -2.53
CA ALA A 122 8.64 -7.49 -1.51
C ALA A 122 9.66 -8.47 -0.92
N GLU A 123 9.62 -8.64 0.39
CA GLU A 123 10.40 -9.65 1.10
C GLU A 123 9.88 -11.06 0.82
N GLU A 124 10.75 -12.08 0.89
CA GLU A 124 10.40 -13.49 0.61
C GLU A 124 9.26 -14.00 1.50
N LYS A 125 9.16 -13.54 2.75
CA LYS A 125 8.08 -13.89 3.68
C LYS A 125 6.76 -13.20 3.38
N ALA A 126 6.73 -12.17 2.51
CA ALA A 126 5.53 -11.40 2.25
C ALA A 126 4.37 -12.25 1.71
N VAL A 127 3.16 -11.76 1.92
CA VAL A 127 1.92 -12.36 1.42
C VAL A 127 1.03 -11.25 0.91
N LEU A 128 0.65 -11.34 -0.36
CA LEU A 128 -0.17 -10.34 -1.03
C LEU A 128 -1.56 -10.92 -1.34
N ALA A 129 -2.63 -10.21 -1.00
CA ALA A 129 -3.99 -10.67 -1.33
C ALA A 129 -5.01 -9.52 -1.33
N LEU A 130 -6.12 -9.74 -2.06
CA LEU A 130 -7.35 -8.96 -1.94
C LEU A 130 -8.44 -9.87 -1.36
N PRO A 131 -8.50 -10.06 -0.02
CA PRO A 131 -9.39 -11.05 0.61
C PRO A 131 -10.81 -10.54 0.83
N GLU A 132 -11.17 -9.38 0.32
CA GLU A 132 -12.47 -8.72 0.48
C GLU A 132 -13.67 -9.64 0.24
N PRO A 133 -13.70 -10.52 -0.80
CA PRO A 133 -14.86 -11.39 -1.03
C PRO A 133 -15.11 -12.38 0.11
N LYS A 134 -14.10 -12.71 0.93
CA LYS A 134 -14.27 -13.61 2.10
C LYS A 134 -15.08 -12.97 3.23
N VAL A 135 -15.23 -11.66 3.19
CA VAL A 135 -16.01 -10.87 4.17
C VAL A 135 -17.16 -10.10 3.50
N GLY A 136 -17.50 -10.42 2.26
CA GLY A 136 -18.62 -9.84 1.54
C GLY A 136 -18.38 -8.41 1.02
N LEU A 137 -17.11 -8.01 0.88
CA LEU A 137 -16.71 -6.70 0.37
C LEU A 137 -16.04 -6.82 -1.01
N LEU A 138 -15.77 -5.67 -1.62
CA LEU A 138 -14.93 -5.52 -2.81
C LEU A 138 -13.78 -4.57 -2.52
N PRO A 139 -12.63 -4.71 -3.21
CA PRO A 139 -11.55 -3.72 -3.15
C PRO A 139 -12.07 -2.34 -3.60
N CYS A 140 -11.82 -1.31 -2.80
CA CYS A 140 -12.34 0.04 -3.03
C CYS A 140 -11.26 1.13 -3.12
N GLY A 141 -9.99 0.78 -2.84
CA GLY A 141 -8.84 1.68 -2.92
C GLY A 141 -8.08 1.63 -4.26
N GLY A 142 -8.73 1.17 -5.34
CA GLY A 142 -8.13 1.13 -6.68
C GLY A 142 -7.69 -0.27 -7.15
N GLY A 143 -7.75 -1.29 -6.30
CA GLY A 143 -7.31 -2.65 -6.63
C GLY A 143 -8.02 -3.25 -7.86
N THR A 144 -9.32 -2.98 -8.03
CA THR A 144 -10.08 -3.43 -9.22
C THR A 144 -9.64 -2.74 -10.52
N GLN A 145 -8.92 -1.63 -10.45
CA GLN A 145 -8.47 -0.84 -11.59
C GLN A 145 -6.98 -1.04 -11.90
N VAL A 146 -6.15 -1.05 -10.87
CA VAL A 146 -4.69 -1.14 -11.04
C VAL A 146 -4.25 -2.58 -11.28
N LEU A 147 -4.75 -3.53 -10.49
CA LEU A 147 -4.32 -4.93 -10.57
C LEU A 147 -4.45 -5.52 -11.99
N PRO A 148 -5.58 -5.38 -12.74
CA PRO A 148 -5.68 -5.95 -14.08
C PRO A 148 -4.73 -5.30 -15.09
N ARG A 149 -4.29 -4.08 -14.86
CA ARG A 149 -3.27 -3.41 -15.70
C ARG A 149 -1.87 -3.98 -15.48
N LEU A 150 -1.58 -4.46 -14.26
CA LEU A 150 -0.29 -5.05 -13.91
C LEU A 150 -0.20 -6.53 -14.32
N VAL A 151 -1.18 -7.34 -13.89
CA VAL A 151 -1.09 -8.81 -13.99
C VAL A 151 -1.96 -9.40 -15.10
N GLY A 152 -2.69 -8.58 -15.83
CA GLY A 152 -3.69 -8.99 -16.80
C GLY A 152 -5.01 -9.44 -16.14
N GLU A 153 -6.07 -9.44 -16.95
CA GLU A 153 -7.44 -9.66 -16.48
C GLU A 153 -7.66 -11.03 -15.82
N GLY A 154 -7.01 -12.08 -16.33
CA GLY A 154 -7.16 -13.45 -15.81
C GLY A 154 -6.66 -13.58 -14.38
N TRP A 155 -5.44 -13.12 -14.12
CA TRP A 155 -4.88 -13.12 -12.77
C TRP A 155 -5.60 -12.17 -11.82
N ALA A 156 -5.98 -10.98 -12.31
CA ALA A 156 -6.73 -10.03 -11.50
C ALA A 156 -8.08 -10.60 -11.04
N LYS A 157 -8.84 -11.21 -11.94
CA LYS A 157 -10.11 -11.89 -11.61
C LYS A 157 -9.89 -13.01 -10.60
N ARG A 158 -8.85 -13.83 -10.77
CA ARG A 158 -8.52 -14.89 -9.84
C ARG A 158 -8.23 -14.33 -8.44
N ILE A 159 -7.35 -13.35 -8.32
CA ILE A 159 -6.97 -12.75 -7.03
C ILE A 159 -8.19 -12.08 -6.37
N ILE A 160 -8.93 -11.22 -7.12
CA ILE A 160 -10.04 -10.45 -6.59
C ILE A 160 -11.23 -11.35 -6.22
N LEU A 161 -11.59 -12.31 -7.07
CA LEU A 161 -12.83 -13.08 -6.86
C LEU A 161 -12.66 -14.24 -5.88
N THR A 162 -11.45 -14.78 -5.73
CA THR A 162 -11.18 -15.89 -4.81
C THR A 162 -10.56 -15.45 -3.47
N GLY A 163 -10.00 -14.25 -3.41
CA GLY A 163 -9.21 -13.79 -2.26
C GLY A 163 -7.98 -14.66 -2.02
N GLU A 164 -7.40 -15.22 -3.12
CA GLU A 164 -6.19 -16.03 -3.07
C GLU A 164 -4.99 -15.23 -2.56
N GLN A 165 -4.15 -15.90 -1.77
CA GLN A 165 -2.90 -15.34 -1.29
C GLN A 165 -1.79 -15.64 -2.30
N ILE A 166 -1.09 -14.60 -2.73
CA ILE A 166 0.02 -14.66 -3.68
C ILE A 166 1.33 -14.52 -2.92
N LYS A 167 2.24 -15.45 -3.14
CA LYS A 167 3.61 -15.41 -2.59
C LYS A 167 4.54 -14.64 -3.52
N PRO A 168 5.66 -14.06 -3.02
CA PRO A 168 6.52 -13.18 -3.80
C PRO A 168 7.10 -13.80 -5.07
N ASN A 169 7.41 -15.09 -5.09
CA ASN A 169 7.85 -15.76 -6.31
C ASN A 169 6.78 -15.71 -7.41
N GLN A 170 5.53 -15.99 -7.06
CA GLN A 170 4.41 -15.91 -8.00
C GLN A 170 4.10 -14.46 -8.35
N ALA A 171 4.14 -13.56 -7.37
CA ALA A 171 3.92 -12.13 -7.57
C ALA A 171 4.89 -11.55 -8.61
N LEU A 172 6.17 -11.89 -8.52
CA LEU A 172 7.19 -11.49 -9.49
C LEU A 172 6.91 -12.08 -10.89
N GLN A 173 6.55 -13.36 -10.96
CA GLN A 173 6.27 -14.04 -12.24
C GLN A 173 5.09 -13.42 -13.00
N ILE A 174 4.07 -12.94 -12.29
CA ILE A 174 2.86 -12.36 -12.90
C ILE A 174 2.92 -10.82 -13.04
N GLY A 175 4.00 -10.19 -12.62
CA GLY A 175 4.17 -8.73 -12.69
C GLY A 175 3.38 -7.96 -11.61
N LEU A 176 3.07 -8.61 -10.48
CA LEU A 176 2.43 -7.94 -9.34
C LEU A 176 3.44 -7.14 -8.50
N ILE A 177 4.69 -7.55 -8.50
CA ILE A 177 5.83 -6.85 -7.90
C ILE A 177 6.98 -6.79 -8.90
N GLU A 178 7.83 -5.78 -8.77
CA GLU A 178 9.00 -5.57 -9.64
C GLU A 178 10.24 -6.27 -9.11
N GLU A 179 10.35 -6.41 -7.77
CA GLU A 179 11.52 -7.04 -7.16
C GLU A 179 11.14 -7.88 -5.93
N LYS A 180 11.77 -9.06 -5.80
CA LYS A 180 11.71 -9.92 -4.62
C LYS A 180 13.08 -9.93 -3.96
N VAL A 181 13.12 -9.69 -2.65
CA VAL A 181 14.34 -9.61 -1.85
C VAL A 181 14.28 -10.53 -0.62
N GLU A 182 15.43 -10.76 -0.01
CA GLU A 182 15.53 -11.46 1.27
C GLU A 182 14.76 -10.72 2.38
N ASP A 183 14.39 -11.46 3.42
CA ASP A 183 13.70 -10.90 4.58
C ASP A 183 14.55 -9.81 5.26
N GLY A 184 13.93 -8.68 5.58
CA GLY A 184 14.58 -7.50 6.15
C GLY A 184 15.24 -6.57 5.12
N LYS A 185 15.13 -6.86 3.80
CA LYS A 185 15.81 -6.10 2.75
C LYS A 185 14.91 -5.18 1.91
N ALA A 186 13.59 -5.24 2.08
CA ALA A 186 12.69 -4.46 1.23
C ALA A 186 12.91 -2.95 1.39
N LEU A 187 13.04 -2.46 2.62
CA LEU A 187 13.26 -1.02 2.87
C LEU A 187 14.62 -0.54 2.32
N GLU A 188 15.69 -1.30 2.55
CA GLU A 188 17.03 -0.97 2.03
C GLU A 188 17.01 -0.89 0.50
N THR A 189 16.44 -1.88 -0.17
CA THR A 189 16.33 -1.93 -1.64
C THR A 189 15.47 -0.78 -2.17
N ALA A 190 14.32 -0.52 -1.54
CA ALA A 190 13.46 0.59 -1.95
C ALA A 190 14.16 1.95 -1.81
N LEU A 191 14.95 2.17 -0.76
CA LEU A 191 15.74 3.39 -0.59
C LEU A 191 16.85 3.51 -1.64
N LEU A 192 17.50 2.41 -2.05
CA LEU A 192 18.47 2.41 -3.14
C LEU A 192 17.84 2.81 -4.47
N ILE A 193 16.64 2.26 -4.78
CA ILE A 193 15.87 2.65 -5.97
C ILE A 193 15.49 4.14 -5.89
N ALA A 194 14.98 4.58 -4.74
CA ALA A 194 14.60 5.99 -4.51
C ALA A 194 15.79 6.95 -4.72
N THR A 195 16.98 6.57 -4.24
CA THR A 195 18.21 7.36 -4.43
C THR A 195 18.58 7.47 -5.92
N SER A 196 18.32 6.44 -6.73
CA SER A 196 18.64 6.48 -8.16
C SER A 196 17.74 7.42 -8.96
N VAL A 197 16.58 7.79 -8.42
CA VAL A 197 15.65 8.76 -9.05
C VAL A 197 16.17 10.19 -8.91
N ALA A 198 16.87 10.48 -7.83
CA ALA A 198 17.34 11.84 -7.49
C ALA A 198 18.72 12.19 -8.14
N ASN A 199 19.37 11.23 -8.80
CA ASN A 199 20.66 11.38 -9.49
C ASN A 199 20.50 11.34 -11.02
#